data_17ecb39bbca791163313afda209a3712
#
_entry.id   17ecb39bbca791163313afda209a3712
#
_cell.length_a   1.000
_cell.length_b   1.000
_cell.length_c   1.000
_cell.angle_alpha   90.00
_cell.angle_beta   90.00
_cell.angle_gamma   90.00
#
_symmetry.space_group_name_H-M   'P 1'
#
loop_
_entity.id
_entity.type
_entity.pdbx_description
1 polymer ?
#
loop_
_entity_poly.entity_id
_entity_poly.type
_entity_poly.pdbx_seq_one_letter_code
_entity_poly.pdbx_strand_id
1 'polypeptide(L)'
;HSVKYLVLEKFLFPKLSDYSEIDELLKKKGVMTWVNCPRRMWEGYEYIKSLIVPELPVEYTFEGGEWGMCCNTIHFVDIFMALNGAASFEFCIDDLEQEVVDSKRPGYVEIHGTERFTTANGSVLRLTSTTAFDGVSRSIIKNGNNIIEYFEGKGEIVVNGELKNVPVHYQSGLSGILIDELLEKGSCRLANYEQSASYHVAYLSKIAPFINKIKGWTSESCPIT
;
A
#
# COMPACT_ATOMS: atom_id res chain seq x y z
N HIS A 1 32.10 -5.22 -7.36
CA HIS A 1 30.81 -5.47 -8.05
C HIS A 1 29.92 -4.25 -7.82
N SER A 2 29.27 -3.74 -8.87
CA SER A 2 28.28 -2.66 -8.79
C SER A 2 26.88 -3.26 -8.90
N VAL A 3 25.97 -2.80 -8.04
CA VAL A 3 24.53 -3.09 -8.15
C VAL A 3 23.92 -2.02 -9.05
N LYS A 4 23.20 -2.42 -10.08
CA LYS A 4 22.50 -1.51 -10.99
C LYS A 4 21.04 -1.33 -10.61
N TYR A 5 20.37 -2.43 -10.25
CA TYR A 5 18.98 -2.49 -9.89
C TYR A 5 18.82 -3.05 -8.49
N LEU A 6 17.92 -2.46 -7.70
CA LEU A 6 17.60 -2.90 -6.35
C LEU A 6 16.08 -2.92 -6.17
N VAL A 7 15.56 -3.97 -5.58
CA VAL A 7 14.15 -4.04 -5.17
C VAL A 7 14.12 -4.25 -3.66
N LEU A 8 13.56 -3.29 -2.96
CA LEU A 8 13.42 -3.32 -1.49
C LEU A 8 12.07 -3.87 -1.09
N GLU A 9 12.02 -4.59 0.01
CA GLU A 9 10.77 -4.99 0.64
C GLU A 9 10.12 -3.82 1.39
N LYS A 10 8.79 -3.84 1.44
CA LYS A 10 8.03 -3.01 2.35
C LYS A 10 7.96 -3.72 3.74
N PHE A 11 7.75 -3.09 4.83
CA PHE A 11 7.81 -1.67 5.14
C PHE A 11 9.27 -1.23 5.08
N LEU A 12 9.55 -0.08 4.44
CA LEU A 12 10.94 0.27 4.13
C LEU A 12 11.81 0.42 5.38
N PHE A 13 11.51 1.42 6.19
CA PHE A 13 12.31 1.73 7.39
C PHE A 13 11.40 2.14 8.55
N PRO A 14 11.76 1.76 9.79
CA PRO A 14 10.99 2.13 10.97
C PRO A 14 11.25 3.56 11.46
N LYS A 15 12.28 4.25 10.93
CA LYS A 15 12.65 5.63 11.29
C LYS A 15 12.52 6.56 10.11
N LEU A 16 12.00 7.77 10.36
CA LEU A 16 11.87 8.81 9.32
C LEU A 16 13.23 9.30 8.78
N SER A 17 14.26 9.37 9.64
CA SER A 17 15.61 9.79 9.24
C SER A 17 16.24 8.90 8.18
N ASP A 18 15.94 7.59 8.21
CA ASP A 18 16.57 6.61 7.33
C ASP A 18 16.16 6.82 5.86
N TYR A 19 14.99 7.42 5.61
CA TYR A 19 14.48 7.65 4.24
C TYR A 19 15.35 8.61 3.44
N SER A 20 15.74 9.73 4.04
CA SER A 20 16.61 10.71 3.38
C SER A 20 18.06 10.21 3.25
N GLU A 21 18.57 9.54 4.27
CA GLU A 21 19.91 8.95 4.26
C GLU A 21 20.08 7.92 3.13
N ILE A 22 19.08 7.02 3.00
CA ILE A 22 19.10 5.98 1.95
C ILE A 22 18.88 6.59 0.57
N ASP A 23 18.01 7.59 0.43
CA ASP A 23 17.82 8.31 -0.85
C ASP A 23 19.13 8.93 -1.36
N GLU A 24 19.85 9.63 -0.47
CA GLU A 24 21.16 10.21 -0.79
C GLU A 24 22.18 9.12 -1.20
N LEU A 25 22.19 8.00 -0.47
CA LEU A 25 23.08 6.88 -0.77
C LEU A 25 22.79 6.27 -2.14
N LEU A 26 21.51 6.00 -2.46
CA LEU A 26 21.09 5.43 -3.73
C LEU A 26 21.45 6.36 -4.90
N LYS A 27 21.18 7.66 -4.77
CA LYS A 27 21.53 8.69 -5.75
C LYS A 27 23.05 8.75 -5.95
N LYS A 28 23.83 8.79 -4.86
CA LYS A 28 25.30 8.81 -4.92
C LYS A 28 25.90 7.59 -5.60
N LYS A 29 25.26 6.43 -5.45
CA LYS A 29 25.72 5.16 -6.05
C LYS A 29 25.15 4.92 -7.44
N GLY A 30 24.19 5.72 -7.90
CA GLY A 30 23.51 5.53 -9.18
C GLY A 30 22.72 4.24 -9.27
N VAL A 31 22.15 3.77 -8.14
CA VAL A 31 21.35 2.53 -8.07
C VAL A 31 19.89 2.85 -8.32
N MET A 32 19.35 2.31 -9.40
CA MET A 32 17.91 2.39 -9.67
C MET A 32 17.14 1.44 -8.73
N THR A 33 16.19 1.99 -7.97
CA THR A 33 15.57 1.25 -6.86
C THR A 33 14.05 1.32 -6.94
N TRP A 34 13.39 0.19 -6.71
CA TRP A 34 11.94 0.02 -6.61
C TRP A 34 11.57 -0.62 -5.28
N VAL A 35 10.29 -0.51 -4.93
CA VAL A 35 9.76 -1.06 -3.67
C VAL A 35 8.68 -2.09 -3.98
N ASN A 36 8.78 -3.24 -3.34
CA ASN A 36 7.94 -4.40 -3.61
C ASN A 36 6.53 -4.25 -3.00
N CYS A 37 5.71 -3.40 -3.63
CA CYS A 37 4.27 -3.35 -3.46
C CYS A 37 3.61 -3.99 -4.70
N PRO A 38 3.45 -5.33 -4.73
CA PRO A 38 3.25 -6.09 -5.98
C PRO A 38 1.86 -5.94 -6.60
N ARG A 39 0.88 -5.33 -5.93
CA ARG A 39 -0.48 -5.13 -6.48
C ARG A 39 -0.48 -4.43 -7.83
N ARG A 40 0.49 -3.54 -8.10
CA ARG A 40 0.66 -2.90 -9.42
C ARG A 40 0.96 -3.88 -10.55
N MET A 41 1.46 -5.07 -10.21
CA MET A 41 1.80 -6.13 -11.17
C MET A 41 0.69 -7.17 -11.34
N TRP A 42 -0.38 -7.10 -10.54
CA TRP A 42 -1.46 -8.06 -10.60
C TRP A 42 -2.41 -7.73 -11.75
N GLU A 43 -2.70 -8.71 -12.59
CA GLU A 43 -3.62 -8.58 -13.73
C GLU A 43 -4.99 -8.03 -13.32
N GLY A 44 -5.46 -8.37 -12.11
CA GLY A 44 -6.70 -7.84 -11.57
C GLY A 44 -6.67 -6.32 -11.43
N TYR A 45 -5.59 -5.76 -10.89
CA TYR A 45 -5.45 -4.30 -10.77
C TYR A 45 -5.12 -3.61 -12.09
N GLU A 46 -4.44 -4.28 -13.02
CA GLU A 46 -4.28 -3.78 -14.38
C GLU A 46 -5.63 -3.67 -15.10
N TYR A 47 -6.48 -4.69 -14.96
CA TYR A 47 -7.84 -4.64 -15.47
C TYR A 47 -8.66 -3.54 -14.81
N ILE A 48 -8.66 -3.42 -13.48
CA ILE A 48 -9.34 -2.35 -12.75
C ILE A 48 -8.87 -0.98 -13.25
N LYS A 49 -7.55 -0.79 -13.40
CA LYS A 49 -6.98 0.45 -13.92
C LYS A 49 -7.49 0.82 -15.31
N SER A 50 -7.72 -0.17 -16.16
CA SER A 50 -8.28 0.06 -17.52
C SER A 50 -9.74 0.54 -17.52
N LEU A 51 -10.46 0.38 -16.39
CA LEU A 51 -11.83 0.83 -16.19
C LEU A 51 -11.93 2.21 -15.52
N ILE A 52 -10.82 2.72 -14.96
CA ILE A 52 -10.79 4.03 -14.29
C ILE A 52 -10.86 5.14 -15.35
N VAL A 53 -11.77 6.07 -15.12
CA VAL A 53 -11.87 7.34 -15.85
C VAL A 53 -10.96 8.34 -15.12
N PRO A 54 -9.84 8.79 -15.70
CA PRO A 54 -8.79 9.54 -14.99
C PRO A 54 -9.26 10.88 -14.39
N GLU A 55 -10.27 11.52 -14.99
CA GLU A 55 -10.79 12.83 -14.58
C GLU A 55 -11.75 12.74 -13.39
N LEU A 56 -12.17 11.53 -13.01
CA LEU A 56 -13.12 11.32 -11.92
C LEU A 56 -12.39 10.82 -10.66
N PRO A 57 -12.88 11.22 -9.46
CA PRO A 57 -12.30 10.72 -8.23
C PRO A 57 -12.51 9.22 -8.07
N VAL A 58 -11.56 8.57 -7.41
CA VAL A 58 -11.61 7.16 -7.03
C VAL A 58 -12.00 7.06 -5.56
N GLU A 59 -13.10 6.39 -5.27
CA GLU A 59 -13.43 5.96 -3.92
C GLU A 59 -13.03 4.49 -3.77
N TYR A 60 -12.09 4.22 -2.86
CA TYR A 60 -11.60 2.87 -2.61
C TYR A 60 -11.82 2.52 -1.13
N THR A 61 -12.51 1.41 -0.86
CA THR A 61 -12.69 0.88 0.49
C THR A 61 -12.22 -0.55 0.57
N PHE A 62 -11.59 -0.89 1.70
CA PHE A 62 -11.26 -2.25 2.08
C PHE A 62 -11.57 -2.45 3.56
N GLU A 63 -12.20 -3.56 3.89
CA GLU A 63 -12.52 -3.96 5.26
C GLU A 63 -12.15 -5.42 5.48
N GLY A 64 -11.59 -5.71 6.66
CA GLY A 64 -11.20 -7.06 7.02
C GLY A 64 -10.96 -7.24 8.51
N GLY A 65 -10.92 -8.50 8.96
CA GLY A 65 -10.62 -8.86 10.33
C GLY A 65 -9.11 -9.01 10.54
N GLU A 66 -8.53 -8.22 11.45
CA GLU A 66 -7.12 -8.35 11.90
C GLU A 66 -6.11 -8.65 10.77
N TRP A 67 -6.25 -7.93 9.64
CA TRP A 67 -5.44 -8.18 8.44
C TRP A 67 -4.02 -7.58 8.49
N GLY A 68 -3.61 -7.08 9.65
CA GLY A 68 -2.31 -6.46 9.84
C GLY A 68 -2.25 -5.06 9.22
N MET A 69 -3.08 -4.14 9.72
CA MET A 69 -3.24 -2.79 9.17
C MET A 69 -1.90 -2.05 9.12
N CYS A 70 -1.16 -1.95 10.24
CA CYS A 70 0.13 -1.26 10.27
C CYS A 70 1.13 -1.80 9.23
N CYS A 71 1.12 -3.12 9.03
CA CYS A 71 2.02 -3.77 8.10
C CYS A 71 1.59 -3.59 6.64
N ASN A 72 0.29 -3.67 6.35
CA ASN A 72 -0.19 -3.86 4.99
C ASN A 72 -0.84 -2.62 4.37
N THR A 73 -1.14 -1.57 5.14
CA THR A 73 -1.72 -0.32 4.62
C THR A 73 -0.96 0.22 3.43
N ILE A 74 0.38 0.16 3.46
CA ILE A 74 1.20 0.71 2.39
C ILE A 74 0.96 0.03 1.02
N HIS A 75 0.56 -1.23 0.99
CA HIS A 75 0.18 -1.92 -0.24
C HIS A 75 -1.10 -1.34 -0.86
N PHE A 76 -2.07 -0.96 -0.03
CA PHE A 76 -3.32 -0.34 -0.47
C PHE A 76 -3.10 1.11 -0.87
N VAL A 77 -2.28 1.85 -0.12
CA VAL A 77 -1.90 3.22 -0.48
C VAL A 77 -1.19 3.22 -1.84
N ASP A 78 -0.24 2.33 -2.06
CA ASP A 78 0.52 2.25 -3.30
C ASP A 78 -0.38 2.01 -4.52
N ILE A 79 -1.29 1.03 -4.44
CA ILE A 79 -2.20 0.77 -5.57
C ILE A 79 -3.26 1.86 -5.72
N PHE A 80 -3.78 2.43 -4.64
CA PHE A 80 -4.70 3.56 -4.68
C PHE A 80 -4.10 4.75 -5.43
N MET A 81 -2.85 5.12 -5.10
CA MET A 81 -2.14 6.20 -5.78
C MET A 81 -1.86 5.90 -7.25
N ALA A 82 -1.62 4.63 -7.60
CA ALA A 82 -1.46 4.20 -8.99
C ALA A 82 -2.76 4.24 -9.80
N LEU A 83 -3.92 4.06 -9.14
CA LEU A 83 -5.24 4.12 -9.78
C LEU A 83 -5.73 5.55 -9.99
N ASN A 84 -5.53 6.45 -9.01
CA ASN A 84 -6.06 7.82 -9.08
C ASN A 84 -5.08 8.84 -9.70
N GLY A 85 -3.80 8.48 -9.87
CA GLY A 85 -2.79 9.33 -10.51
C GLY A 85 -2.34 10.56 -9.69
N ALA A 86 -2.79 10.72 -8.44
CA ALA A 86 -2.39 11.84 -7.59
C ALA A 86 -0.92 11.73 -7.16
N ALA A 87 -0.29 12.88 -6.91
CA ALA A 87 1.10 12.95 -6.47
C ALA A 87 1.28 12.73 -4.96
N SER A 88 0.26 13.09 -4.16
CA SER A 88 0.29 13.03 -2.70
C SER A 88 -1.10 12.82 -2.12
N PHE A 89 -1.14 12.52 -0.84
CA PHE A 89 -2.38 12.36 -0.06
C PHE A 89 -2.24 13.01 1.31
N GLU A 90 -3.39 13.29 1.93
CA GLU A 90 -3.51 13.55 3.35
C GLU A 90 -3.98 12.28 4.06
N PHE A 91 -3.36 11.97 5.19
CA PHE A 91 -3.69 10.82 6.02
C PHE A 91 -4.37 11.27 7.31
N CYS A 92 -5.58 10.76 7.59
CA CYS A 92 -6.36 11.01 8.78
C CYS A 92 -6.43 9.74 9.64
N ILE A 93 -6.21 9.92 10.94
CA ILE A 93 -6.16 8.86 11.96
C ILE A 93 -7.27 8.99 13.02
N ASP A 94 -8.25 9.87 12.81
CA ASP A 94 -9.26 10.22 13.83
C ASP A 94 -10.20 9.05 14.17
N ASP A 95 -10.37 8.13 13.22
CA ASP A 95 -11.24 6.94 13.36
C ASP A 95 -10.45 5.68 13.76
N LEU A 96 -9.21 5.81 14.23
CA LEU A 96 -8.44 4.73 14.81
C LEU A 96 -8.82 4.48 16.28
N GLU A 97 -8.84 3.21 16.66
CA GLU A 97 -9.03 2.81 18.05
C GLU A 97 -7.87 3.30 18.93
N GLN A 98 -8.18 3.75 20.13
CA GLN A 98 -7.18 4.25 21.10
C GLN A 98 -6.49 3.08 21.83
N GLU A 99 -6.20 2.02 21.09
CA GLU A 99 -5.53 0.82 21.56
C GLU A 99 -4.46 0.40 20.54
N VAL A 100 -3.32 -0.07 21.07
CA VAL A 100 -2.24 -0.65 20.26
C VAL A 100 -2.00 -2.05 20.79
N VAL A 101 -2.22 -3.03 19.93
CA VAL A 101 -2.10 -4.47 20.23
C VAL A 101 -0.77 -5.04 19.72
N ASP A 102 -0.38 -6.18 20.25
CA ASP A 102 0.79 -6.88 19.74
C ASP A 102 0.48 -7.53 18.38
N SER A 103 1.40 -7.40 17.44
CA SER A 103 1.32 -8.08 16.15
C SER A 103 1.54 -9.58 16.31
N LYS A 104 1.07 -10.37 15.35
CA LYS A 104 1.40 -11.81 15.22
C LYS A 104 2.92 -12.05 15.14
N ARG A 105 3.69 -11.04 14.71
CA ARG A 105 5.14 -11.07 14.65
C ARG A 105 5.72 -10.46 15.94
N PRO A 106 6.49 -11.22 16.74
CA PRO A 106 7.06 -10.72 17.99
C PRO A 106 7.88 -9.43 17.81
N GLY A 107 7.66 -8.46 18.70
CA GLY A 107 8.35 -7.17 18.69
C GLY A 107 7.72 -6.11 17.79
N TYR A 108 6.60 -6.42 17.13
CA TYR A 108 5.84 -5.47 16.31
C TYR A 108 4.44 -5.26 16.88
N VAL A 109 3.83 -4.15 16.50
CA VAL A 109 2.50 -3.76 16.97
C VAL A 109 1.54 -3.56 15.81
N GLU A 110 0.24 -3.63 16.14
CA GLU A 110 -0.88 -3.40 15.25
C GLU A 110 -1.90 -2.46 15.89
N ILE A 111 -2.74 -1.89 15.06
CA ILE A 111 -3.87 -1.05 15.43
C ILE A 111 -5.14 -1.52 14.72
N HIS A 112 -6.29 -1.10 15.26
CA HIS A 112 -7.60 -1.31 14.65
C HIS A 112 -8.32 0.02 14.44
N GLY A 113 -9.46 -0.03 13.75
CA GLY A 113 -10.23 1.15 13.38
C GLY A 113 -10.19 1.42 11.89
N THR A 114 -10.37 2.68 11.49
CA THR A 114 -10.39 3.08 10.08
C THR A 114 -9.33 4.13 9.77
N GLU A 115 -8.49 3.83 8.80
CA GLU A 115 -7.57 4.77 8.17
C GLU A 115 -8.23 5.42 6.96
N ARG A 116 -8.05 6.74 6.81
CA ARG A 116 -8.59 7.49 5.68
C ARG A 116 -7.49 8.31 5.00
N PHE A 117 -7.37 8.14 3.69
CA PHE A 117 -6.45 8.87 2.85
C PHE A 117 -7.25 9.67 1.82
N THR A 118 -6.91 10.94 1.63
CA THR A 118 -7.59 11.83 0.69
C THR A 118 -6.57 12.49 -0.22
N THR A 119 -6.93 12.71 -1.47
CA THR A 119 -6.05 13.37 -2.45
C THR A 119 -6.69 14.65 -2.96
N ALA A 120 -5.89 15.55 -3.53
CA ALA A 120 -6.35 16.85 -4.01
C ALA A 120 -7.41 16.76 -5.14
N ASN A 121 -7.43 15.64 -5.89
CA ASN A 121 -8.45 15.40 -6.93
C ASN A 121 -9.77 14.83 -6.36
N GLY A 122 -9.93 14.77 -5.03
CA GLY A 122 -11.13 14.29 -4.36
C GLY A 122 -11.21 12.76 -4.20
N SER A 123 -10.18 12.01 -4.59
CA SER A 123 -10.16 10.56 -4.37
C SER A 123 -9.96 10.22 -2.89
N VAL A 124 -10.58 9.14 -2.44
CA VAL A 124 -10.57 8.71 -1.03
C VAL A 124 -10.29 7.22 -0.94
N LEU A 125 -9.33 6.84 -0.08
CA LEU A 125 -9.12 5.46 0.35
C LEU A 125 -9.56 5.33 1.81
N ARG A 126 -10.34 4.28 2.12
CA ARG A 126 -10.69 3.89 3.50
C ARG A 126 -10.30 2.45 3.73
N LEU A 127 -9.53 2.23 4.79
CA LEU A 127 -9.07 0.91 5.20
C LEU A 127 -9.54 0.64 6.62
N THR A 128 -10.34 -0.39 6.81
CA THR A 128 -10.88 -0.76 8.12
C THR A 128 -10.36 -2.12 8.56
N SER A 129 -9.84 -2.17 9.79
CA SER A 129 -9.46 -3.40 10.49
C SER A 129 -10.27 -3.50 11.78
N THR A 130 -10.95 -4.62 11.98
CA THR A 130 -11.75 -4.83 13.19
C THR A 130 -11.76 -6.30 13.61
N THR A 131 -11.79 -6.54 14.91
CA THR A 131 -11.92 -7.91 15.49
C THR A 131 -13.31 -8.51 15.28
N ALA A 132 -14.32 -7.66 15.04
CA ALA A 132 -15.73 -8.08 14.86
C ALA A 132 -16.10 -8.40 13.40
N PHE A 133 -15.11 -8.45 12.48
CA PHE A 133 -15.38 -8.73 11.07
C PHE A 133 -15.78 -10.18 10.84
N ASP A 134 -16.98 -10.41 10.30
CA ASP A 134 -17.54 -11.72 9.97
C ASP A 134 -17.78 -11.95 8.47
N GLY A 135 -17.35 -10.98 7.64
CA GLY A 135 -17.53 -10.98 6.19
C GLY A 135 -16.40 -11.61 5.41
N VAL A 136 -16.48 -11.47 4.09
CA VAL A 136 -15.41 -11.78 3.15
C VAL A 136 -14.68 -10.48 2.78
N SER A 137 -13.39 -10.40 3.09
CA SER A 137 -12.59 -9.23 2.75
C SER A 137 -12.55 -9.02 1.23
N ARG A 138 -12.86 -7.81 0.81
CA ARG A 138 -12.80 -7.38 -0.58
C ARG A 138 -12.46 -5.90 -0.71
N SER A 139 -11.86 -5.56 -1.81
CA SER A 139 -11.71 -4.18 -2.25
C SER A 139 -12.97 -3.73 -2.98
N ILE A 140 -13.54 -2.58 -2.61
CA ILE A 140 -14.63 -1.94 -3.35
C ILE A 140 -14.10 -0.64 -3.91
N ILE A 141 -14.14 -0.49 -5.23
CA ILE A 141 -13.62 0.68 -5.94
C ILE A 141 -14.74 1.28 -6.76
N LYS A 142 -15.00 2.57 -6.54
CA LYS A 142 -15.99 3.35 -7.30
C LYS A 142 -15.29 4.45 -8.06
N ASN A 143 -15.65 4.60 -9.33
CA ASN A 143 -15.15 5.70 -10.17
C ASN A 143 -16.21 5.99 -11.26
N GLY A 144 -16.84 7.13 -11.16
CA GLY A 144 -18.00 7.46 -12.00
C GLY A 144 -19.13 6.45 -11.84
N ASN A 145 -19.53 5.81 -12.94
CA ASN A 145 -20.57 4.77 -12.96
C ASN A 145 -20.04 3.36 -12.65
N ASN A 146 -18.73 3.19 -12.53
CA ASN A 146 -18.14 1.89 -12.26
C ASN A 146 -18.16 1.59 -10.76
N ILE A 147 -18.76 0.46 -10.39
CA ILE A 147 -18.68 -0.13 -9.05
C ILE A 147 -17.98 -1.47 -9.23
N ILE A 148 -16.81 -1.59 -8.65
CA ILE A 148 -15.91 -2.73 -8.82
C ILE A 148 -15.67 -3.36 -7.45
N GLU A 149 -15.97 -4.64 -7.32
CA GLU A 149 -15.62 -5.45 -6.15
C GLU A 149 -14.52 -6.43 -6.54
N TYR A 150 -13.41 -6.44 -5.81
CA TYR A 150 -12.31 -7.36 -6.08
C TYR A 150 -12.02 -8.25 -4.87
N PHE A 151 -12.21 -9.54 -5.05
CA PHE A 151 -11.90 -10.61 -4.10
C PHE A 151 -10.50 -11.16 -4.43
N GLU A 152 -9.46 -10.48 -3.94
CA GLU A 152 -8.06 -10.77 -4.30
C GLU A 152 -7.70 -12.26 -4.11
N GLY A 153 -8.09 -12.86 -2.97
CA GLY A 153 -7.79 -14.25 -2.66
C GLY A 153 -8.53 -15.29 -3.52
N LYS A 154 -9.57 -14.87 -4.26
CA LYS A 154 -10.32 -15.73 -5.17
C LYS A 154 -10.01 -15.47 -6.65
N GLY A 155 -9.40 -14.32 -6.96
CA GLY A 155 -9.22 -13.88 -8.33
C GLY A 155 -10.55 -13.51 -9.00
N GLU A 156 -11.53 -13.02 -8.24
CA GLU A 156 -12.86 -12.65 -8.72
C GLU A 156 -13.01 -11.13 -8.71
N ILE A 157 -13.37 -10.55 -9.84
CA ILE A 157 -13.72 -9.14 -9.98
C ILE A 157 -15.16 -9.03 -10.46
N VAL A 158 -15.99 -8.30 -9.72
CA VAL A 158 -17.37 -8.00 -10.13
C VAL A 158 -17.45 -6.54 -10.53
N VAL A 159 -17.80 -6.25 -11.78
CA VAL A 159 -17.96 -4.90 -12.31
C VAL A 159 -19.42 -4.65 -12.63
N ASN A 160 -20.08 -3.76 -11.91
CA ASN A 160 -21.51 -3.45 -12.11
C ASN A 160 -22.40 -4.70 -12.11
N GLY A 161 -22.05 -5.71 -11.30
CA GLY A 161 -22.77 -6.99 -11.21
C GLY A 161 -22.28 -8.10 -12.15
N GLU A 162 -21.35 -7.81 -13.07
CA GLU A 162 -20.80 -8.81 -13.99
C GLU A 162 -19.48 -9.38 -13.46
N LEU A 163 -19.40 -10.70 -13.32
CA LEU A 163 -18.22 -11.41 -12.81
C LEU A 163 -17.17 -11.62 -13.91
N LYS A 164 -15.92 -11.30 -13.56
CA LYS A 164 -14.73 -11.64 -14.32
C LYS A 164 -13.74 -12.38 -13.43
N ASN A 165 -13.21 -13.49 -13.88
CA ASN A 165 -12.12 -14.20 -13.22
C ASN A 165 -10.76 -13.72 -13.74
N VAL A 166 -9.82 -13.57 -12.83
CA VAL A 166 -8.42 -13.20 -13.07
C VAL A 166 -7.50 -14.15 -12.27
N PRO A 167 -6.25 -14.35 -12.70
CA PRO A 167 -5.31 -15.14 -11.92
C PRO A 167 -5.11 -14.61 -10.51
N VAL A 168 -5.01 -15.52 -9.54
CA VAL A 168 -4.52 -15.17 -8.19
C VAL A 168 -3.01 -15.15 -8.21
N HIS A 169 -2.43 -14.00 -7.90
CA HIS A 169 -0.99 -13.84 -7.88
C HIS A 169 -0.41 -14.02 -6.47
N TYR A 170 0.57 -14.90 -6.38
CA TYR A 170 1.44 -15.00 -5.22
C TYR A 170 2.76 -14.29 -5.52
N GLN A 171 3.35 -13.64 -4.52
CA GLN A 171 4.58 -12.86 -4.69
C GLN A 171 5.71 -13.68 -5.31
N SER A 172 5.85 -14.94 -4.95
CA SER A 172 6.86 -15.85 -5.53
C SER A 172 6.73 -16.03 -7.05
N GLY A 173 5.51 -15.97 -7.58
CA GLY A 173 5.27 -16.07 -9.04
C GLY A 173 5.58 -14.80 -9.82
N LEU A 174 5.68 -13.65 -9.15
CA LEU A 174 5.94 -12.37 -9.79
C LEU A 174 7.42 -12.03 -9.93
N SER A 175 8.30 -12.70 -9.17
CA SER A 175 9.74 -12.38 -9.14
C SER A 175 10.40 -12.54 -10.51
N GLY A 176 10.04 -13.58 -11.29
CA GLY A 176 10.55 -13.77 -12.65
C GLY A 176 10.14 -12.65 -13.58
N ILE A 177 8.85 -12.31 -13.59
CA ILE A 177 8.28 -11.22 -14.40
C ILE A 177 8.96 -9.87 -14.06
N LEU A 178 9.16 -9.61 -12.78
CA LEU A 178 9.84 -8.41 -12.31
C LEU A 178 11.30 -8.33 -12.81
N ILE A 179 12.02 -9.43 -12.73
CA ILE A 179 13.41 -9.51 -13.21
C ILE A 179 13.47 -9.30 -14.72
N ASP A 180 12.58 -9.95 -15.48
CA ASP A 180 12.52 -9.81 -16.94
C ASP A 180 12.23 -8.35 -17.33
N GLU A 181 11.26 -7.68 -16.70
CA GLU A 181 11.01 -6.26 -16.93
C GLU A 181 12.25 -5.38 -16.67
N LEU A 182 12.95 -5.60 -15.57
CA LEU A 182 14.15 -4.84 -15.21
C LEU A 182 15.30 -5.06 -16.20
N LEU A 183 15.51 -6.31 -16.64
CA LEU A 183 16.59 -6.64 -17.57
C LEU A 183 16.31 -6.19 -19.00
N GLU A 184 15.06 -6.32 -19.47
CA GLU A 184 14.67 -5.98 -20.84
C GLU A 184 14.43 -4.47 -21.03
N LYS A 185 13.74 -3.82 -20.05
CA LYS A 185 13.25 -2.44 -20.18
C LYS A 185 14.07 -1.44 -19.34
N GLY A 186 14.88 -1.93 -18.39
CA GLY A 186 15.55 -1.08 -17.41
C GLY A 186 14.63 -0.45 -16.36
N SER A 187 13.38 -0.88 -16.31
CA SER A 187 12.33 -0.40 -15.38
C SER A 187 11.28 -1.47 -15.18
N CYS A 188 10.46 -1.33 -14.13
CA CYS A 188 9.34 -2.24 -13.87
C CYS A 188 8.09 -1.46 -13.42
N ARG A 189 6.96 -2.18 -13.27
CA ARG A 189 5.66 -1.61 -12.86
C ARG A 189 5.58 -1.20 -11.39
N LEU A 190 6.49 -1.63 -10.55
CA LEU A 190 6.55 -1.21 -9.14
C LEU A 190 6.82 0.29 -9.02
N ALA A 191 6.42 0.89 -7.90
CA ALA A 191 6.82 2.25 -7.57
C ALA A 191 8.34 2.34 -7.40
N ASN A 192 8.97 3.38 -7.95
CA ASN A 192 10.37 3.66 -7.66
C ASN A 192 10.54 4.07 -6.18
N TYR A 193 11.79 4.09 -5.71
CA TYR A 193 12.10 4.41 -4.32
C TYR A 193 11.51 5.76 -3.90
N GLU A 194 11.72 6.82 -4.66
CA GLU A 194 11.28 8.17 -4.32
C GLU A 194 9.76 8.24 -4.14
N GLN A 195 9.00 7.67 -5.07
CA GLN A 195 7.55 7.60 -5.00
C GLN A 195 7.07 6.79 -3.79
N SER A 196 7.60 5.59 -3.60
CA SER A 196 7.19 4.73 -2.49
C SER A 196 7.63 5.29 -1.13
N ALA A 197 8.86 5.83 -1.03
CA ALA A 197 9.34 6.47 0.18
C ALA A 197 8.47 7.65 0.61
N SER A 198 7.96 8.46 -0.32
CA SER A 198 7.05 9.55 0.00
C SER A 198 5.76 9.05 0.68
N TYR A 199 5.22 7.91 0.25
CA TYR A 199 4.04 7.29 0.86
C TYR A 199 4.33 6.76 2.27
N HIS A 200 5.46 6.08 2.43
CA HIS A 200 5.89 5.56 3.73
C HIS A 200 6.14 6.68 4.73
N VAL A 201 6.82 7.75 4.32
CA VAL A 201 7.08 8.92 5.18
C VAL A 201 5.78 9.59 5.59
N ALA A 202 4.85 9.82 4.65
CA ALA A 202 3.55 10.41 4.95
C ALA A 202 2.75 9.56 5.95
N TYR A 203 2.77 8.23 5.80
CA TYR A 203 2.13 7.30 6.71
C TYR A 203 2.81 7.29 8.09
N LEU A 204 4.12 7.04 8.11
CA LEU A 204 4.90 6.91 9.34
C LEU A 204 4.88 8.18 10.20
N SER A 205 4.88 9.36 9.56
CA SER A 205 4.83 10.65 10.28
C SER A 205 3.58 10.85 11.12
N LYS A 206 2.50 10.13 10.86
CA LYS A 206 1.26 10.16 11.62
C LYS A 206 1.13 8.96 12.57
N ILE A 207 1.46 7.77 12.07
CA ILE A 207 1.22 6.54 12.84
C ILE A 207 2.23 6.35 13.97
N ALA A 208 3.50 6.74 13.79
CA ALA A 208 4.51 6.61 14.84
C ALA A 208 4.20 7.48 16.08
N PRO A 209 3.86 8.79 15.95
CA PRO A 209 3.44 9.59 17.09
C PRO A 209 2.16 9.06 17.75
N PHE A 210 1.20 8.54 16.97
CA PHE A 210 -0.03 7.95 17.50
C PHE A 210 0.27 6.74 18.39
N ILE A 211 1.07 5.78 17.89
CA ILE A 211 1.48 4.59 18.64
C ILE A 211 2.26 4.99 19.88
N ASN A 212 3.25 5.88 19.74
CA ASN A 212 4.08 6.35 20.86
C ASN A 212 3.23 6.98 21.97
N LYS A 213 2.23 7.80 21.61
CA LYS A 213 1.31 8.42 22.56
C LYS A 213 0.55 7.38 23.39
N ILE A 214 -0.01 6.35 22.73
CA ILE A 214 -0.81 5.31 23.39
C ILE A 214 0.06 4.41 24.27
N LYS A 215 1.24 4.02 23.77
CA LYS A 215 2.17 3.13 24.50
C LYS A 215 3.01 3.88 25.54
N GLY A 216 3.01 5.21 25.58
CA GLY A 216 3.90 6.01 26.42
C GLY A 216 5.37 5.90 26.01
N TRP A 217 5.65 5.67 24.74
CA TRP A 217 7.01 5.55 24.20
C TRP A 217 7.54 6.89 23.69
N THR A 218 8.88 7.01 23.70
CA THR A 218 9.61 8.15 23.11
C THR A 218 10.53 7.70 21.98
N SER A 219 10.26 6.55 21.39
CA SER A 219 11.09 5.95 20.35
C SER A 219 10.97 6.70 19.02
N GLU A 220 12.11 6.93 18.36
CA GLU A 220 12.14 7.37 16.95
C GLU A 220 11.83 6.23 15.97
N SER A 221 11.98 4.99 16.44
CA SER A 221 11.69 3.78 15.64
C SER A 221 10.28 3.30 15.93
N CYS A 222 9.46 3.20 14.90
CA CYS A 222 8.10 2.68 14.98
C CYS A 222 8.12 1.18 14.67
N PRO A 223 7.71 0.31 15.62
CA PRO A 223 7.77 -1.15 15.43
C PRO A 223 6.56 -1.66 14.64
N ILE A 224 6.42 -1.20 13.41
CA ILE A 224 5.47 -1.73 12.41
C ILE A 224 6.24 -2.37 11.26
N THR A 225 5.67 -3.39 10.58
CA THR A 225 6.37 -4.12 9.51
C THR A 225 5.42 -4.62 8.44
#